data_f912c756760f803a8898deb96a979993
#
_entry.id   f912c756760f803a8898deb96a979993
#
_cell.length_a   1.000
_cell.length_b   1.000
_cell.length_c   1.000
_cell.angle_alpha   90.00
_cell.angle_beta   90.00
_cell.angle_gamma   90.00
#
_symmetry.space_group_name_H-M   'P 1'
#
loop_
_entity.id
_entity.type
_entity.pdbx_description
1 polymer ?
#
loop_
_entity_poly.entity_id
_entity_poly.type
_entity_poly.pdbx_seq_one_letter_code
_entity_poly.pdbx_strand_id
1 'polypeptide(L)'
;MTFTLLPAVDVSQGQAVRLDQGEAGTETSYGAPRDAALRWQTQGAQWLHFVDLDAAFGRGSNHEEMAKITRELGINVELTGGIRDDVAVERALATGAQRINIGTAALEQPDWIEQILARYGEKVAVDLAVREDGGEWRVTGNGWVSDGGDLWEVLERLDAAGCQRFVVTDVSKDGTLTGPNIELLREVAMATDAKITASGGISSVEDLRELALYENEGIDSAIIGKALYEGNFTLEEALAAVAEVEPLPAEETIDPYDPEDD
;
A
#
# COMPACT_ATOMS: atom_id res chain seq x y z
N MET A 1 -14.34 -2.96 12.95
CA MET A 1 -13.40 -3.69 12.06
C MET A 1 -12.05 -3.66 12.74
N THR A 2 -11.10 -4.50 12.41
CA THR A 2 -9.78 -4.48 13.08
C THR A 2 -8.75 -3.94 12.09
N PHE A 3 -7.98 -2.94 12.50
CA PHE A 3 -6.91 -2.35 11.70
C PHE A 3 -5.95 -3.43 11.17
N THR A 4 -5.70 -3.45 9.88
CA THR A 4 -5.01 -4.55 9.21
C THR A 4 -3.53 -4.23 8.96
N LEU A 5 -2.63 -5.13 9.36
CA LEU A 5 -1.20 -5.00 9.09
C LEU A 5 -0.79 -5.91 7.91
N LEU A 6 -0.07 -5.33 6.94
CA LEU A 6 0.47 -6.01 5.78
C LEU A 6 2.02 -6.00 5.86
N PRO A 7 2.67 -7.01 6.43
CA PRO A 7 4.12 -7.14 6.26
C PRO A 7 4.47 -7.17 4.77
N ALA A 8 5.51 -6.42 4.37
CA ALA A 8 5.94 -6.38 2.99
C ALA A 8 7.07 -7.39 2.71
N VAL A 9 6.98 -8.06 1.58
CA VAL A 9 8.07 -8.88 1.02
C VAL A 9 8.32 -8.40 -0.41
N ASP A 10 9.45 -7.74 -0.62
CA ASP A 10 9.90 -7.32 -1.95
C ASP A 10 10.81 -8.39 -2.53
N VAL A 11 10.61 -8.73 -3.79
CA VAL A 11 11.38 -9.78 -4.47
C VAL A 11 12.18 -9.18 -5.62
N SER A 12 13.49 -9.37 -5.57
CA SER A 12 14.41 -9.05 -6.66
C SER A 12 15.35 -10.22 -6.88
N GLN A 13 15.48 -10.68 -8.12
CA GLN A 13 16.35 -11.78 -8.53
C GLN A 13 16.16 -13.06 -7.68
N GLY A 14 14.89 -13.37 -7.34
CA GLY A 14 14.52 -14.53 -6.51
C GLY A 14 14.92 -14.42 -5.04
N GLN A 15 15.24 -13.23 -4.54
CA GLN A 15 15.55 -12.95 -3.14
C GLN A 15 14.56 -11.98 -2.53
N ALA A 16 14.23 -12.19 -1.25
CA ALA A 16 13.56 -11.17 -0.48
C ALA A 16 14.55 -10.04 -0.18
N VAL A 17 14.18 -8.82 -0.51
CA VAL A 17 15.07 -7.67 -0.38
C VAL A 17 14.36 -6.48 0.25
N ARG A 18 15.13 -5.48 0.68
CA ARG A 18 14.65 -4.12 0.93
C ARG A 18 15.53 -3.14 0.20
N LEU A 19 14.88 -2.15 -0.40
CA LEU A 19 15.55 -1.01 -1.02
C LEU A 19 15.85 0.06 0.03
N ASP A 20 16.90 0.83 -0.18
CA ASP A 20 17.08 2.08 0.57
C ASP A 20 16.33 3.19 -0.18
N GLN A 21 15.31 3.75 0.49
CA GLN A 21 14.41 4.79 -0.07
C GLN A 21 13.88 4.48 -1.49
N GLY A 22 13.55 3.21 -1.76
CA GLY A 22 13.03 2.78 -3.08
C GLY A 22 14.05 2.82 -4.22
N GLU A 23 15.33 3.13 -3.97
CA GLU A 23 16.36 3.26 -5.01
C GLU A 23 16.80 1.89 -5.52
N ALA A 24 16.66 1.68 -6.84
CA ALA A 24 17.11 0.45 -7.48
C ALA A 24 18.64 0.34 -7.44
N GLY A 25 19.16 -0.84 -7.06
CA GLY A 25 20.59 -1.08 -6.90
C GLY A 25 21.09 -0.97 -5.46
N THR A 26 20.20 -0.64 -4.51
CA THR A 26 20.54 -0.56 -3.07
C THR A 26 20.05 -1.77 -2.27
N GLU A 27 19.66 -2.86 -2.97
CA GLU A 27 18.99 -4.02 -2.38
C GLU A 27 19.83 -4.66 -1.26
N THR A 28 19.26 -4.72 -0.06
CA THR A 28 19.75 -5.58 1.03
C THR A 28 18.95 -6.88 1.05
N SER A 29 19.63 -8.04 0.92
CA SER A 29 18.98 -9.34 0.88
C SER A 29 18.68 -9.88 2.28
N TYR A 30 17.49 -10.51 2.41
CA TYR A 30 16.99 -11.16 3.62
C TYR A 30 16.65 -12.64 3.37
N GLY A 31 17.22 -13.25 2.32
CA GLY A 31 17.08 -14.66 2.00
C GLY A 31 15.93 -14.97 1.05
N ALA A 32 15.40 -16.19 1.14
CA ALA A 32 14.35 -16.64 0.24
C ALA A 32 13.01 -15.94 0.51
N PRO A 33 12.27 -15.48 -0.53
CA PRO A 33 10.98 -14.80 -0.33
C PRO A 33 9.94 -15.73 0.33
N ARG A 34 10.00 -17.03 0.05
CA ARG A 34 9.15 -18.02 0.69
C ARG A 34 9.33 -18.05 2.22
N ASP A 35 10.57 -18.05 2.68
CA ASP A 35 10.87 -18.11 4.12
C ASP A 35 10.43 -16.82 4.82
N ALA A 36 10.59 -15.66 4.17
CA ALA A 36 10.09 -14.40 4.68
C ALA A 36 8.55 -14.40 4.79
N ALA A 37 7.84 -14.82 3.74
CA ALA A 37 6.39 -14.88 3.74
C ALA A 37 5.82 -15.84 4.80
N LEU A 38 6.39 -17.04 4.93
CA LEU A 38 5.99 -18.02 5.93
C LEU A 38 6.30 -17.55 7.36
N ARG A 39 7.38 -16.82 7.57
CA ARG A 39 7.71 -16.21 8.86
C ARG A 39 6.62 -15.24 9.29
N TRP A 40 6.19 -14.32 8.39
CA TRP A 40 5.14 -13.38 8.71
C TRP A 40 3.79 -14.07 8.97
N GLN A 41 3.44 -15.08 8.16
CA GLN A 41 2.25 -15.89 8.45
C GLN A 41 2.32 -16.56 9.83
N THR A 42 3.47 -17.14 10.20
CA THR A 42 3.66 -17.82 11.48
C THR A 42 3.55 -16.84 12.66
N GLN A 43 3.96 -15.59 12.46
CA GLN A 43 3.84 -14.51 13.44
C GLN A 43 2.44 -13.86 13.48
N GLY A 44 1.47 -14.40 12.75
CA GLY A 44 0.06 -14.01 12.87
C GLY A 44 -0.43 -13.05 11.79
N ALA A 45 0.36 -12.73 10.76
CA ALA A 45 -0.11 -11.93 9.63
C ALA A 45 -1.40 -12.54 9.04
N GLN A 46 -2.38 -11.69 8.74
CA GLN A 46 -3.58 -12.05 8.00
C GLN A 46 -3.51 -11.63 6.54
N TRP A 47 -2.63 -10.68 6.24
CA TRP A 47 -2.31 -10.16 4.93
C TRP A 47 -0.80 -10.09 4.72
N LEU A 48 -0.38 -10.19 3.47
CA LEU A 48 0.98 -9.96 3.01
C LEU A 48 0.95 -8.98 1.83
N HIS A 49 1.80 -7.96 1.87
CA HIS A 49 2.09 -7.12 0.70
C HIS A 49 3.29 -7.70 -0.05
N PHE A 50 3.10 -8.15 -1.29
CA PHE A 50 4.08 -8.93 -2.02
C PHE A 50 4.45 -8.24 -3.34
N VAL A 51 5.71 -7.83 -3.48
CA VAL A 51 6.18 -6.92 -4.53
C VAL A 51 7.15 -7.63 -5.49
N ASP A 52 6.85 -7.67 -6.78
CA ASP A 52 7.80 -8.08 -7.84
C ASP A 52 8.59 -6.85 -8.31
N LEU A 53 9.74 -6.59 -7.69
CA LEU A 53 10.60 -5.45 -8.05
C LEU A 53 11.20 -5.57 -9.45
N ASP A 54 11.52 -6.79 -9.91
CA ASP A 54 12.08 -6.96 -11.24
C ASP A 54 11.05 -6.63 -12.32
N ALA A 55 9.78 -6.99 -12.10
CA ALA A 55 8.68 -6.58 -12.99
C ALA A 55 8.39 -5.06 -12.87
N ALA A 56 8.44 -4.51 -11.66
CA ALA A 56 8.25 -3.07 -11.43
C ALA A 56 9.28 -2.23 -12.21
N PHE A 57 10.55 -2.64 -12.16
CA PHE A 57 11.65 -1.94 -12.84
C PHE A 57 11.88 -2.41 -14.29
N GLY A 58 11.08 -3.35 -14.82
CA GLY A 58 11.24 -3.87 -16.19
C GLY A 58 12.52 -4.69 -16.41
N ARG A 59 13.08 -5.29 -15.35
CA ARG A 59 14.33 -6.08 -15.37
C ARG A 59 14.09 -7.59 -15.45
N GLY A 60 12.86 -8.03 -15.50
CA GLY A 60 12.47 -9.44 -15.47
C GLY A 60 11.15 -9.65 -14.74
N SER A 61 10.97 -10.83 -14.13
CA SER A 61 9.80 -11.12 -13.29
C SER A 61 10.07 -12.31 -12.38
N ASN A 62 9.56 -12.23 -11.14
CA ASN A 62 9.55 -13.31 -10.15
C ASN A 62 8.18 -14.00 -10.07
N HIS A 63 7.28 -13.73 -11.02
CA HIS A 63 5.87 -14.12 -11.00
C HIS A 63 5.66 -15.61 -10.70
N GLU A 64 6.42 -16.53 -11.34
CA GLU A 64 6.22 -17.96 -11.15
C GLU A 64 6.50 -18.41 -9.72
N GLU A 65 7.54 -17.86 -9.10
CA GLU A 65 7.90 -18.14 -7.72
C GLU A 65 6.88 -17.54 -6.76
N MET A 66 6.54 -16.26 -6.95
CA MET A 66 5.54 -15.57 -6.15
C MET A 66 4.16 -16.25 -6.24
N ALA A 67 3.77 -16.74 -7.42
CA ALA A 67 2.54 -17.50 -7.59
C ALA A 67 2.53 -18.84 -6.83
N LYS A 68 3.68 -19.51 -6.71
CA LYS A 68 3.81 -20.73 -5.89
C LYS A 68 3.67 -20.41 -4.41
N ILE A 69 4.36 -19.37 -3.95
CA ILE A 69 4.32 -18.92 -2.57
C ILE A 69 2.90 -18.47 -2.19
N THR A 70 2.24 -17.64 -3.02
CA THR A 70 0.88 -17.16 -2.77
C THR A 70 -0.11 -18.31 -2.58
N ARG A 71 0.00 -19.39 -3.40
CA ARG A 71 -0.88 -20.56 -3.25
C ARG A 71 -0.57 -21.42 -2.03
N GLU A 72 0.65 -21.35 -1.51
CA GLU A 72 1.05 -22.07 -0.30
C GLU A 72 0.59 -21.36 0.98
N LEU A 73 0.50 -20.02 0.94
CA LEU A 73 0.10 -19.22 2.08
C LEU A 73 -1.37 -19.43 2.44
N GLY A 74 -1.66 -19.53 3.72
CA GLY A 74 -3.03 -19.58 4.28
C GLY A 74 -3.59 -18.20 4.67
N ILE A 75 -2.96 -17.12 4.19
CA ILE A 75 -3.32 -15.73 4.46
C ILE A 75 -3.61 -14.99 3.15
N ASN A 76 -4.22 -13.84 3.24
CA ASN A 76 -4.49 -13.01 2.08
C ASN A 76 -3.20 -12.38 1.54
N VAL A 77 -3.13 -12.21 0.22
CA VAL A 77 -1.98 -11.57 -0.44
C VAL A 77 -2.48 -10.41 -1.30
N GLU A 78 -1.86 -9.25 -1.10
CA GLU A 78 -1.89 -8.13 -2.01
C GLU A 78 -0.62 -8.16 -2.86
N LEU A 79 -0.77 -8.33 -4.17
CA LEU A 79 0.36 -8.49 -5.09
C LEU A 79 0.54 -7.24 -5.94
N THR A 80 1.77 -6.78 -6.06
CA THR A 80 2.13 -5.62 -6.88
C THR A 80 3.42 -5.85 -7.67
N GLY A 81 3.73 -4.91 -8.55
CA GLY A 81 4.94 -4.92 -9.39
C GLY A 81 4.66 -5.27 -10.83
N GLY A 82 4.86 -4.32 -11.73
CA GLY A 82 4.80 -4.52 -13.18
C GLY A 82 3.42 -4.80 -13.78
N ILE A 83 2.33 -4.50 -13.09
CA ILE A 83 0.94 -4.67 -13.58
C ILE A 83 0.59 -3.46 -14.46
N ARG A 84 0.58 -3.65 -15.80
CA ARG A 84 0.44 -2.54 -16.77
C ARG A 84 -0.55 -2.83 -17.91
N ASP A 85 -1.15 -4.01 -17.96
CA ASP A 85 -2.12 -4.42 -18.97
C ASP A 85 -3.04 -5.53 -18.46
N ASP A 86 -4.07 -5.86 -19.22
CA ASP A 86 -5.06 -6.89 -18.86
C ASP A 86 -4.42 -8.25 -18.62
N VAL A 87 -3.40 -8.61 -19.39
CA VAL A 87 -2.71 -9.91 -19.24
C VAL A 87 -1.98 -9.96 -17.91
N ALA A 88 -1.35 -8.86 -17.51
CA ALA A 88 -0.68 -8.76 -16.21
C ALA A 88 -1.69 -8.80 -15.05
N VAL A 89 -2.84 -8.14 -15.17
CA VAL A 89 -3.95 -8.20 -14.20
C VAL A 89 -4.45 -9.63 -14.03
N GLU A 90 -4.83 -10.28 -15.14
CA GLU A 90 -5.34 -11.66 -15.11
C GLU A 90 -4.31 -12.64 -14.56
N ARG A 91 -3.05 -12.49 -14.93
CA ARG A 91 -1.94 -13.30 -14.43
C ARG A 91 -1.72 -13.10 -12.93
N ALA A 92 -1.75 -11.86 -12.44
CA ALA A 92 -1.60 -11.56 -11.02
C ALA A 92 -2.74 -12.15 -10.18
N LEU A 93 -3.98 -11.98 -10.61
CA LEU A 93 -5.16 -12.56 -9.94
C LEU A 93 -5.16 -14.10 -9.99
N ALA A 94 -4.67 -14.71 -11.09
CA ALA A 94 -4.55 -16.16 -11.23
C ALA A 94 -3.52 -16.80 -10.27
N THR A 95 -2.70 -16.02 -9.60
CA THR A 95 -1.83 -16.52 -8.51
C THR A 95 -2.62 -16.98 -7.29
N GLY A 96 -3.84 -16.48 -7.12
CA GLY A 96 -4.67 -16.63 -5.92
C GLY A 96 -4.60 -15.41 -4.99
N ALA A 97 -3.90 -14.34 -5.40
CA ALA A 97 -3.91 -13.07 -4.67
C ALA A 97 -5.34 -12.53 -4.52
N GLN A 98 -5.68 -12.09 -3.32
CA GLN A 98 -6.99 -11.52 -3.01
C GLN A 98 -7.11 -10.09 -3.53
N ARG A 99 -6.00 -9.38 -3.63
CA ARG A 99 -5.93 -8.01 -4.16
C ARG A 99 -4.65 -7.82 -4.97
N ILE A 100 -4.74 -6.98 -5.99
CA ILE A 100 -3.59 -6.46 -6.71
C ILE A 100 -3.48 -4.96 -6.47
N ASN A 101 -2.25 -4.43 -6.45
CA ASN A 101 -2.02 -3.00 -6.30
C ASN A 101 -1.35 -2.46 -7.57
N ILE A 102 -1.96 -1.46 -8.20
CA ILE A 102 -1.53 -0.89 -9.49
C ILE A 102 -1.07 0.55 -9.26
N GLY A 103 0.21 0.82 -9.52
CA GLY A 103 0.80 2.16 -9.40
C GLY A 103 0.85 2.90 -10.75
N THR A 104 2.03 3.00 -11.33
CA THR A 104 2.34 3.80 -12.52
C THR A 104 1.32 3.70 -13.65
N ALA A 105 0.83 2.50 -13.96
CA ALA A 105 -0.12 2.32 -15.05
C ALA A 105 -1.49 2.97 -14.80
N ALA A 106 -1.89 3.10 -13.53
CA ALA A 106 -3.12 3.82 -13.16
C ALA A 106 -3.02 5.33 -13.43
N LEU A 107 -1.80 5.88 -13.40
CA LEU A 107 -1.54 7.28 -13.70
C LEU A 107 -1.42 7.52 -15.21
N GLU A 108 -0.69 6.64 -15.90
CA GLU A 108 -0.36 6.78 -17.33
C GLU A 108 -1.50 6.37 -18.28
N GLN A 109 -2.44 5.54 -17.80
CA GLN A 109 -3.50 4.94 -18.63
C GLN A 109 -4.89 5.14 -17.98
N PRO A 110 -5.42 6.37 -17.91
CA PRO A 110 -6.66 6.68 -17.20
C PRO A 110 -7.86 5.87 -17.70
N ASP A 111 -8.06 5.76 -19.01
CA ASP A 111 -9.19 5.01 -19.58
C ASP A 111 -9.08 3.49 -19.29
N TRP A 112 -7.87 2.98 -19.20
CA TRP A 112 -7.63 1.57 -18.88
C TRP A 112 -7.92 1.27 -17.40
N ILE A 113 -7.41 2.11 -16.50
CA ILE A 113 -7.63 1.86 -15.06
C ILE A 113 -9.12 1.96 -14.69
N GLU A 114 -9.89 2.87 -15.31
CA GLU A 114 -11.35 2.92 -15.13
C GLU A 114 -12.03 1.59 -15.49
N GLN A 115 -11.63 0.97 -16.61
CA GLN A 115 -12.15 -0.34 -17.02
C GLN A 115 -11.74 -1.46 -16.04
N ILE A 116 -10.51 -1.41 -15.51
CA ILE A 116 -10.02 -2.37 -14.54
C ILE A 116 -10.78 -2.24 -13.22
N LEU A 117 -10.96 -1.02 -12.71
CA LEU A 117 -11.73 -0.75 -11.50
C LEU A 117 -13.19 -1.21 -11.63
N ALA A 118 -13.85 -0.89 -12.75
CA ALA A 118 -15.21 -1.33 -13.02
C ALA A 118 -15.35 -2.87 -13.10
N ARG A 119 -14.32 -3.57 -13.62
CA ARG A 119 -14.35 -5.03 -13.81
C ARG A 119 -14.02 -5.81 -12.54
N TYR A 120 -13.08 -5.32 -11.73
CA TYR A 120 -12.51 -6.08 -10.61
C TYR A 120 -12.82 -5.52 -9.23
N GLY A 121 -13.27 -4.26 -9.12
CA GLY A 121 -13.71 -3.63 -7.86
C GLY A 121 -12.72 -3.80 -6.71
N GLU A 122 -13.17 -4.33 -5.59
CA GLU A 122 -12.38 -4.53 -4.35
C GLU A 122 -11.07 -5.33 -4.53
N LYS A 123 -10.91 -6.03 -5.65
CA LYS A 123 -9.68 -6.76 -5.95
C LYS A 123 -8.55 -5.87 -6.44
N VAL A 124 -8.81 -4.58 -6.64
CA VAL A 124 -7.83 -3.62 -7.15
C VAL A 124 -7.66 -2.50 -6.15
N ALA A 125 -6.42 -2.29 -5.69
CA ALA A 125 -5.99 -1.07 -5.06
C ALA A 125 -5.19 -0.23 -6.05
N VAL A 126 -5.18 1.09 -5.88
CA VAL A 126 -4.30 1.98 -6.63
C VAL A 126 -3.24 2.54 -5.70
N ASP A 127 -1.97 2.44 -6.13
CA ASP A 127 -0.82 2.96 -5.41
C ASP A 127 -0.56 4.42 -5.78
N LEU A 128 -0.62 5.29 -4.79
CA LEU A 128 -0.32 6.71 -4.86
C LEU A 128 0.97 6.99 -4.08
N ALA A 129 2.10 6.92 -4.76
CA ALA A 129 3.37 7.38 -4.21
C ALA A 129 3.43 8.91 -4.35
N VAL A 130 3.49 9.63 -3.23
CA VAL A 130 3.27 11.07 -3.17
C VAL A 130 4.52 11.78 -2.68
N ARG A 131 4.80 12.95 -3.26
CA ARG A 131 5.89 13.84 -2.87
C ARG A 131 5.39 15.28 -2.79
N GLU A 132 5.86 16.01 -1.78
CA GLU A 132 5.68 17.45 -1.73
C GLU A 132 6.66 18.14 -2.70
N ASP A 133 6.13 19.03 -3.53
CA ASP A 133 6.91 19.85 -4.46
C ASP A 133 6.36 21.29 -4.46
N GLY A 134 7.13 22.21 -3.90
CA GLY A 134 6.75 23.62 -3.85
C GLY A 134 5.50 23.95 -3.02
N GLY A 135 5.14 23.12 -2.06
CA GLY A 135 3.95 23.25 -1.22
C GLY A 135 2.70 22.57 -1.79
N GLU A 136 2.85 21.82 -2.87
CA GLU A 136 1.78 21.03 -3.50
C GLU A 136 2.12 19.53 -3.42
N TRP A 137 1.10 18.68 -3.21
CA TRP A 137 1.28 17.23 -3.23
C TRP A 137 1.16 16.72 -4.66
N ARG A 138 2.19 16.00 -5.10
CA ARG A 138 2.25 15.43 -6.44
C ARG A 138 2.41 13.92 -6.40
N VAL A 139 1.63 13.23 -7.21
CA VAL A 139 1.79 11.77 -7.38
C VAL A 139 2.98 11.49 -8.28
N THR A 140 3.72 10.44 -7.96
CA THR A 140 4.90 10.02 -8.72
C THR A 140 4.74 8.62 -9.28
N GLY A 141 5.36 8.36 -10.42
CA GLY A 141 5.38 7.05 -11.07
C GLY A 141 6.80 6.57 -11.39
N ASN A 142 6.91 5.38 -11.99
CA ASN A 142 8.16 4.81 -12.49
C ASN A 142 9.30 4.77 -11.45
N GLY A 143 9.03 4.26 -10.24
CA GLY A 143 10.01 4.28 -9.15
C GLY A 143 10.29 5.69 -8.64
N TRP A 144 9.25 6.52 -8.58
CA TRP A 144 9.23 7.89 -8.05
C TRP A 144 9.97 8.95 -8.88
N VAL A 145 10.30 8.64 -10.15
CA VAL A 145 11.09 9.54 -11.00
C VAL A 145 10.24 10.33 -12.00
N SER A 146 9.02 9.88 -12.32
CA SER A 146 8.11 10.61 -13.21
C SER A 146 7.03 11.34 -12.43
N ASP A 147 6.60 12.50 -12.96
CA ASP A 147 5.47 13.25 -12.45
C ASP A 147 4.15 12.59 -12.91
N GLY A 148 3.29 12.26 -11.97
CA GLY A 148 1.98 11.65 -12.20
C GLY A 148 0.81 12.64 -12.09
N GLY A 149 1.08 13.90 -11.79
CA GLY A 149 0.08 14.96 -11.65
C GLY A 149 -0.17 15.41 -10.20
N ASP A 150 -1.07 16.34 -10.05
CA ASP A 150 -1.54 16.79 -8.75
C ASP A 150 -2.28 15.67 -8.01
N LEU A 151 -2.02 15.51 -6.70
CA LEU A 151 -2.61 14.44 -5.90
C LEU A 151 -4.13 14.50 -5.89
N TRP A 152 -4.68 15.69 -5.70
CA TRP A 152 -6.12 15.86 -5.50
C TRP A 152 -6.89 15.63 -6.80
N GLU A 153 -6.36 16.09 -7.93
CA GLU A 153 -6.94 15.83 -9.25
C GLU A 153 -6.91 14.32 -9.59
N VAL A 154 -5.81 13.65 -9.27
CA VAL A 154 -5.67 12.20 -9.49
C VAL A 154 -6.62 11.42 -8.59
N LEU A 155 -6.71 11.80 -7.30
CA LEU A 155 -7.60 11.17 -6.32
C LEU A 155 -9.06 11.30 -6.75
N GLU A 156 -9.52 12.52 -7.06
CA GLU A 156 -10.90 12.78 -7.51
C GLU A 156 -11.26 11.95 -8.75
N ARG A 157 -10.37 11.88 -9.74
CA ARG A 157 -10.57 11.08 -10.95
C ARG A 157 -10.69 9.59 -10.65
N LEU A 158 -9.83 9.04 -9.81
CA LEU A 158 -9.83 7.61 -9.47
C LEU A 158 -11.02 7.24 -8.56
N ASP A 159 -11.40 8.12 -7.67
CA ASP A 159 -12.59 7.97 -6.82
C ASP A 159 -13.85 7.95 -7.69
N ALA A 160 -14.00 8.90 -8.61
CA ALA A 160 -15.09 8.93 -9.59
C ALA A 160 -15.12 7.68 -10.50
N ALA A 161 -13.96 7.05 -10.77
CA ALA A 161 -13.86 5.79 -11.49
C ALA A 161 -14.23 4.57 -10.61
N GLY A 162 -14.55 4.76 -9.33
CA GLY A 162 -14.97 3.72 -8.39
C GLY A 162 -13.83 2.97 -7.74
N CYS A 163 -12.66 3.60 -7.57
CA CYS A 163 -11.58 3.03 -6.79
C CYS A 163 -12.03 2.87 -5.33
N GLN A 164 -11.85 1.67 -4.78
CA GLN A 164 -12.33 1.35 -3.43
C GLN A 164 -11.20 1.29 -2.39
N ARG A 165 -9.95 1.39 -2.84
CA ARG A 165 -8.77 1.40 -1.97
C ARG A 165 -7.59 2.10 -2.62
N PHE A 166 -6.97 2.98 -1.85
CA PHE A 166 -5.68 3.58 -2.18
C PHE A 166 -4.58 3.08 -1.22
N VAL A 167 -3.43 2.75 -1.77
CA VAL A 167 -2.19 2.63 -0.99
C VAL A 167 -1.47 3.96 -1.11
N VAL A 168 -1.28 4.67 -0.01
CA VAL A 168 -0.68 6.01 -0.01
C VAL A 168 0.69 5.96 0.64
N THR A 169 1.71 6.32 -0.13
CA THR A 169 3.11 6.33 0.30
C THR A 169 3.68 7.74 0.20
N ASP A 170 4.03 8.35 1.33
CA ASP A 170 4.89 9.54 1.30
C ASP A 170 6.32 9.10 0.98
N VAL A 171 6.78 9.42 -0.24
CA VAL A 171 8.12 9.05 -0.75
C VAL A 171 9.24 9.59 0.14
N SER A 172 9.03 10.75 0.77
CA SER A 172 10.03 11.34 1.66
C SER A 172 10.20 10.58 2.97
N LYS A 173 9.21 9.77 3.33
CA LYS A 173 9.17 8.96 4.56
C LYS A 173 9.59 7.51 4.32
N ASP A 174 9.39 6.98 3.09
CA ASP A 174 9.61 5.56 2.86
C ASP A 174 11.08 5.14 3.11
N GLY A 175 11.25 4.05 3.85
CA GLY A 175 12.56 3.52 4.26
C GLY A 175 13.34 4.36 5.28
N THR A 176 12.83 5.51 5.73
CA THR A 176 13.55 6.42 6.65
C THR A 176 13.40 6.07 8.12
N LEU A 177 12.37 5.31 8.51
CA LEU A 177 12.04 5.02 9.92
C LEU A 177 11.82 6.28 10.77
N THR A 178 11.15 7.29 10.21
CA THR A 178 10.90 8.58 10.89
C THR A 178 9.43 8.82 11.26
N GLY A 179 8.62 7.79 11.17
CA GLY A 179 7.17 7.84 11.34
C GLY A 179 6.44 8.12 10.02
N PRO A 180 5.17 7.63 9.87
CA PRO A 180 4.32 7.89 8.72
C PRO A 180 3.87 9.36 8.68
N ASN A 181 3.41 9.81 7.51
CA ASN A 181 2.82 11.14 7.37
C ASN A 181 1.32 11.09 7.68
N ILE A 182 0.97 11.17 8.96
CA ILE A 182 -0.41 11.06 9.45
C ILE A 182 -1.30 12.16 8.85
N GLU A 183 -0.78 13.41 8.76
CA GLU A 183 -1.51 14.55 8.24
C GLU A 183 -1.95 14.31 6.79
N LEU A 184 -1.01 13.96 5.91
CA LEU A 184 -1.31 13.60 4.52
C LEU A 184 -2.31 12.45 4.41
N LEU A 185 -2.14 11.39 5.21
CA LEU A 185 -3.03 10.22 5.18
C LEU A 185 -4.46 10.59 5.57
N ARG A 186 -4.65 11.45 6.58
CA ARG A 186 -5.95 11.95 6.99
C ARG A 186 -6.57 12.88 5.95
N GLU A 187 -5.80 13.79 5.36
CA GLU A 187 -6.27 14.65 4.27
C GLU A 187 -6.79 13.81 3.08
N VAL A 188 -6.05 12.76 2.69
CA VAL A 188 -6.48 11.84 1.63
C VAL A 188 -7.73 11.08 2.05
N ALA A 189 -7.80 10.58 3.29
CA ALA A 189 -8.97 9.84 3.79
C ALA A 189 -10.24 10.70 3.85
N MET A 190 -10.11 11.99 4.16
CA MET A 190 -11.24 12.94 4.14
C MET A 190 -11.71 13.31 2.72
N ALA A 191 -10.89 13.11 1.72
CA ALA A 191 -11.19 13.45 0.32
C ALA A 191 -11.80 12.30 -0.49
N THR A 192 -12.01 11.10 0.09
CA THR A 192 -12.57 9.94 -0.61
C THR A 192 -13.30 9.00 0.35
N ASP A 193 -14.30 8.27 -0.15
CA ASP A 193 -14.94 7.16 0.57
C ASP A 193 -14.14 5.85 0.49
N ALA A 194 -13.09 5.79 -0.33
CA ALA A 194 -12.25 4.62 -0.47
C ALA A 194 -11.42 4.36 0.79
N LYS A 195 -11.04 3.10 1.02
CA LYS A 195 -10.16 2.73 2.13
C LYS A 195 -8.71 3.11 1.84
N ILE A 196 -8.02 3.57 2.87
CA ILE A 196 -6.62 3.97 2.78
C ILE A 196 -5.74 2.93 3.47
N THR A 197 -4.74 2.46 2.75
CA THR A 197 -3.62 1.68 3.29
C THR A 197 -2.43 2.61 3.43
N ALA A 198 -2.00 2.86 4.66
CA ALA A 198 -0.82 3.68 4.94
C ALA A 198 0.46 2.94 4.54
N SER A 199 1.38 3.63 3.88
CA SER A 199 2.68 3.07 3.48
C SER A 199 3.80 4.10 3.66
N GLY A 200 4.98 3.60 4.04
CA GLY A 200 6.18 4.42 4.24
C GLY A 200 6.33 4.99 5.65
N GLY A 201 7.57 5.07 6.14
CA GLY A 201 7.96 5.75 7.36
C GLY A 201 7.77 4.98 8.66
N ILE A 202 6.88 4.03 8.76
CA ILE A 202 6.56 3.31 10.00
C ILE A 202 7.84 2.79 10.68
N SER A 203 8.03 3.16 11.94
CA SER A 203 9.26 2.93 12.70
C SER A 203 9.04 2.25 14.05
N SER A 204 7.85 2.38 14.62
CA SER A 204 7.52 1.92 15.96
C SER A 204 6.09 1.37 16.04
N VAL A 205 5.76 0.68 17.15
CA VAL A 205 4.38 0.26 17.43
C VAL A 205 3.48 1.45 17.75
N GLU A 206 4.05 2.54 18.25
CA GLU A 206 3.34 3.78 18.53
C GLU A 206 2.80 4.41 17.25
N ASP A 207 3.57 4.38 16.14
CA ASP A 207 3.12 4.84 14.83
C ASP A 207 1.88 4.04 14.36
N LEU A 208 1.89 2.72 14.60
CA LEU A 208 0.77 1.85 14.25
C LEU A 208 -0.47 2.10 15.12
N ARG A 209 -0.28 2.37 16.43
CA ARG A 209 -1.39 2.78 17.30
C ARG A 209 -2.00 4.09 16.85
N GLU A 210 -1.17 5.05 16.47
CA GLU A 210 -1.64 6.34 15.98
C GLU A 210 -2.43 6.19 14.67
N LEU A 211 -1.93 5.41 13.71
CA LEU A 211 -2.69 5.11 12.48
C LEU A 211 -4.04 4.45 12.78
N ALA A 212 -4.08 3.48 13.69
CA ALA A 212 -5.29 2.75 14.04
C ALA A 212 -6.37 3.62 14.71
N LEU A 213 -6.00 4.77 15.30
CA LEU A 213 -6.98 5.74 15.82
C LEU A 213 -7.90 6.26 14.71
N TYR A 214 -7.41 6.33 13.47
CA TYR A 214 -8.13 6.91 12.32
C TYR A 214 -8.83 5.85 11.44
N GLU A 215 -9.05 4.61 11.96
CA GLU A 215 -9.75 3.55 11.23
C GLU A 215 -11.14 4.00 10.77
N ASN A 216 -11.87 4.74 11.60
CA ASN A 216 -13.19 5.25 11.27
C ASN A 216 -13.17 6.39 10.24
N GLU A 217 -12.03 7.06 10.06
CA GLU A 217 -11.83 8.06 8.99
C GLU A 217 -11.48 7.40 7.64
N GLY A 218 -11.29 6.08 7.60
CA GLY A 218 -10.99 5.33 6.36
C GLY A 218 -9.58 4.77 6.29
N ILE A 219 -8.66 5.09 7.20
CA ILE A 219 -7.30 4.51 7.26
C ILE A 219 -7.40 3.17 7.99
N ASP A 220 -7.64 2.08 7.24
CA ASP A 220 -7.96 0.77 7.81
C ASP A 220 -6.80 -0.22 7.86
N SER A 221 -5.66 0.15 7.30
CA SER A 221 -4.53 -0.77 7.18
C SER A 221 -3.19 -0.06 6.99
N ALA A 222 -2.10 -0.80 7.25
CA ALA A 222 -0.73 -0.31 7.06
C ALA A 222 0.20 -1.38 6.49
N ILE A 223 1.02 -0.98 5.52
CA ILE A 223 2.13 -1.78 4.98
C ILE A 223 3.37 -1.53 5.83
N ILE A 224 3.97 -2.59 6.36
CA ILE A 224 5.15 -2.51 7.21
C ILE A 224 6.32 -3.20 6.52
N GLY A 225 7.34 -2.42 6.19
CA GLY A 225 8.55 -2.91 5.54
C GLY A 225 9.74 -2.96 6.49
N LYS A 226 10.64 -1.99 6.32
CA LYS A 226 11.98 -1.93 6.92
C LYS A 226 12.00 -2.16 8.44
N ALA A 227 11.05 -1.59 9.19
CA ALA A 227 10.99 -1.72 10.65
C ALA A 227 10.92 -3.18 11.15
N LEU A 228 10.17 -4.05 10.45
CA LEU A 228 10.10 -5.47 10.78
C LEU A 228 11.40 -6.22 10.46
N TYR A 229 12.07 -5.88 9.36
CA TYR A 229 13.32 -6.51 8.97
C TYR A 229 14.50 -6.08 9.85
N GLU A 230 14.51 -4.85 10.32
CA GLU A 230 15.51 -4.32 11.25
C GLU A 230 15.23 -4.68 12.71
N GLY A 231 14.03 -5.25 13.00
CA GLY A 231 13.69 -5.71 14.34
C GLY A 231 13.39 -4.59 15.32
N ASN A 232 12.89 -3.45 14.82
CA ASN A 232 12.45 -2.35 15.69
C ASN A 232 11.33 -2.80 16.62
N PHE A 233 10.50 -3.73 16.16
CA PHE A 233 9.45 -4.43 16.88
C PHE A 233 9.13 -5.76 16.16
N THR A 234 8.47 -6.67 16.83
CA THR A 234 7.96 -7.92 16.23
C THR A 234 6.57 -7.71 15.64
N LEU A 235 6.18 -8.55 14.68
CA LEU A 235 4.82 -8.48 14.14
C LEU A 235 3.77 -8.79 15.21
N GLU A 236 4.06 -9.70 16.13
CA GLU A 236 3.17 -10.04 17.26
C GLU A 236 2.93 -8.82 18.17
N GLU A 237 3.99 -8.04 18.48
CA GLU A 237 3.87 -6.78 19.24
C GLU A 237 3.02 -5.76 18.49
N ALA A 238 3.22 -5.62 17.18
CA ALA A 238 2.46 -4.72 16.32
C ALA A 238 0.97 -5.11 16.26
N LEU A 239 0.66 -6.39 16.06
CA LEU A 239 -0.71 -6.91 16.04
C LEU A 239 -1.42 -6.71 17.39
N ALA A 240 -0.72 -6.97 18.49
CA ALA A 240 -1.26 -6.72 19.83
C ALA A 240 -1.54 -5.22 20.06
N ALA A 241 -0.60 -4.37 19.62
CA ALA A 241 -0.71 -2.93 19.79
C ALA A 241 -1.94 -2.32 19.08
N VAL A 242 -2.19 -2.71 17.83
CA VAL A 242 -3.35 -2.20 17.08
C VAL A 242 -4.67 -2.80 17.55
N ALA A 243 -4.65 -4.03 18.08
CA ALA A 243 -5.85 -4.68 18.63
C ALA A 243 -6.37 -4.02 19.92
N GLU A 244 -5.52 -3.26 20.62
CA GLU A 244 -5.87 -2.53 21.85
C GLU A 244 -6.41 -1.12 21.58
N VAL A 245 -6.33 -0.63 20.33
CA VAL A 245 -6.75 0.72 19.97
C VAL A 245 -8.27 0.77 19.79
N GLU A 246 -8.91 1.72 20.44
CA GLU A 246 -10.28 2.12 20.17
C GLU A 246 -10.24 3.29 19.16
N PRO A 247 -10.74 3.12 17.94
CA PRO A 247 -10.69 4.17 16.92
C PRO A 247 -11.48 5.40 17.36
N LEU A 248 -10.97 6.58 17.02
CA LEU A 248 -11.67 7.83 17.23
C LEU A 248 -12.99 7.82 16.43
N PRO A 249 -14.06 8.51 16.92
CA PRO A 249 -15.24 8.73 16.09
C PRO A 249 -14.81 9.48 14.80
N ALA A 250 -15.39 9.09 13.66
CA ALA A 250 -15.17 9.84 12.42
C ALA A 250 -15.58 11.30 12.65
N GLU A 251 -14.75 12.25 12.20
CA GLU A 251 -15.14 13.65 12.21
C GLU A 251 -16.36 13.79 11.30
N GLU A 252 -17.48 14.28 11.83
CA GLU A 252 -18.65 14.62 11.04
C GLU A 252 -18.19 15.71 10.04
N THR A 253 -18.26 15.42 8.75
CA THR A 253 -18.11 16.46 7.73
C THR A 253 -19.22 17.47 7.97
N ILE A 254 -18.85 18.63 8.50
CA ILE A 254 -19.80 19.75 8.64
C ILE A 254 -20.17 20.11 7.20
N ASP A 255 -21.39 19.75 6.79
CA ASP A 255 -21.95 20.25 5.55
C ASP A 255 -22.10 21.78 5.69
N PRO A 256 -21.30 22.58 5.01
CA PRO A 256 -21.41 24.05 5.11
C PRO A 256 -22.74 24.59 4.58
N TYR A 257 -23.63 23.71 4.13
CA TYR A 257 -24.95 24.04 3.55
C TYR A 257 -26.10 23.33 4.29
N ASP A 258 -25.96 23.00 5.57
CA ASP A 258 -27.09 22.52 6.35
C ASP A 258 -28.10 23.68 6.59
N PRO A 259 -29.30 23.64 6.00
CA PRO A 259 -30.30 24.71 6.11
C PRO A 259 -31.00 24.76 7.48
N GLU A 260 -30.61 23.97 8.47
CA GLU A 260 -31.22 23.96 9.81
C GLU A 260 -30.52 24.92 10.81
N ASP A 261 -29.44 25.62 10.40
CA ASP A 261 -28.72 26.58 11.24
C ASP A 261 -29.12 28.07 10.97
N ASP A 262 -30.33 28.36 10.45
CA ASP A 262 -30.91 29.72 10.33
C ASP A 262 -32.11 29.94 11.28
#